data_89ba68bffe2fe630a05e501cd309ca40
#
_entry.id   89ba68bffe2fe630a05e501cd309ca40
#
_cell.length_a   1.000
_cell.length_b   1.000
_cell.length_c   1.000
_cell.angle_alpha   90.00
_cell.angle_beta   90.00
_cell.angle_gamma   90.00
#
_symmetry.space_group_name_H-M   'P 1'
#
loop_
_entity.id
_entity.type
_entity.pdbx_description
1 polymer ?
#
loop_
_entity_poly.entity_id
_entity_poly.type
_entity_poly.pdbx_seq_one_letter_code
_entity_poly.pdbx_strand_id
1 'polypeptide(L)'
;MTLVVKVGGAAGNRLGPVLDDLAPRRDYVVVHGGSEEVDRLGEKLGHPAEYYTSPSGVTSRKSTPAHLETVVLALAGKVQTTIVREFAARGVRAVGLSGVDGGLLLARRKEGARAVVDGKILRVTDDWSGSIERADPALLRTLLGAGFVPVVGPPAVTANAEIVNVDADRAAAAIAVALGATDLLLLTNVAGLLRDPADAASVVRSVARDEVDAILPYAAGRMRKKVVAAQEALRGGVGRVVIGPTLGPDPVARGLAGEGTVFR
;
A
#
# COMPACT_ATOMS: atom_id res chain seq x y z
N MET A 1 -16.47 -13.95 -2.97
CA MET A 1 -15.65 -13.44 -1.84
C MET A 1 -14.58 -12.55 -2.43
N THR A 2 -14.53 -11.29 -2.05
CA THR A 2 -13.56 -10.36 -2.64
C THR A 2 -12.21 -10.48 -1.96
N LEU A 3 -11.15 -10.60 -2.75
CA LEU A 3 -9.76 -10.60 -2.31
C LEU A 3 -9.12 -9.24 -2.64
N VAL A 4 -8.38 -8.66 -1.71
CA VAL A 4 -7.54 -7.49 -1.99
C VAL A 4 -6.08 -7.89 -1.89
N VAL A 5 -5.31 -7.64 -2.95
CA VAL A 5 -3.87 -7.96 -3.02
C VAL A 5 -3.10 -6.68 -3.21
N LYS A 6 -2.27 -6.34 -2.23
CA LYS A 6 -1.35 -5.21 -2.35
C LYS A 6 0.04 -5.70 -2.71
N VAL A 7 0.60 -5.16 -3.77
CA VAL A 7 1.99 -5.46 -4.18
C VAL A 7 2.89 -4.28 -3.82
N GLY A 8 3.98 -4.58 -3.10
CA GLY A 8 4.97 -3.58 -2.72
C GLY A 8 5.69 -2.99 -3.94
N GLY A 9 6.00 -1.69 -3.88
CA GLY A 9 6.73 -0.98 -4.94
C GLY A 9 8.20 -0.71 -4.61
N ALA A 10 8.79 -1.45 -3.67
CA ALA A 10 10.21 -1.39 -3.35
C ALA A 10 11.00 -2.34 -4.24
N ALA A 11 12.30 -2.07 -4.41
CA ALA A 11 13.24 -2.98 -5.08
C ALA A 11 13.15 -4.40 -4.52
N GLY A 12 13.28 -5.40 -5.40
CA GLY A 12 13.21 -6.81 -5.03
C GLY A 12 11.80 -7.41 -5.00
N ASN A 13 10.73 -6.62 -5.13
CA ASN A 13 9.39 -7.18 -5.34
C ASN A 13 9.27 -7.74 -6.78
N ARG A 14 8.69 -8.92 -6.92
CA ARG A 14 8.45 -9.54 -8.22
C ARG A 14 6.96 -9.49 -8.57
N LEU A 15 6.62 -8.65 -9.53
CA LEU A 15 5.25 -8.48 -9.99
C LEU A 15 4.76 -9.67 -10.84
N GLY A 16 5.60 -10.18 -11.76
CA GLY A 16 5.23 -11.25 -12.68
C GLY A 16 4.56 -12.46 -12.01
N PRO A 17 5.20 -13.14 -11.05
CA PRO A 17 4.60 -14.29 -10.36
C PRO A 17 3.27 -13.99 -9.67
N VAL A 18 3.10 -12.76 -9.15
CA VAL A 18 1.82 -12.34 -8.53
C VAL A 18 0.73 -12.23 -9.58
N LEU A 19 1.04 -11.64 -10.74
CA LEU A 19 0.07 -11.51 -11.84
C LEU A 19 -0.26 -12.85 -12.50
N ASP A 20 0.72 -13.75 -12.61
CA ASP A 20 0.52 -15.11 -13.12
C ASP A 20 -0.46 -15.90 -12.24
N ASP A 21 -0.30 -15.81 -10.92
CA ASP A 21 -1.18 -16.45 -9.94
C ASP A 21 -2.57 -15.77 -9.86
N LEU A 22 -2.67 -14.46 -10.11
CA LEU A 22 -3.94 -13.73 -10.13
C LEU A 22 -4.73 -13.91 -11.43
N ALA A 23 -4.07 -14.12 -12.57
CA ALA A 23 -4.71 -14.14 -13.88
C ALA A 23 -5.90 -15.13 -14.01
N PRO A 24 -5.85 -16.38 -13.48
CA PRO A 24 -6.96 -17.31 -13.53
C PRO A 24 -8.07 -17.01 -12.50
N ARG A 25 -7.84 -16.10 -11.54
CA ARG A 25 -8.78 -15.80 -10.45
C ARG A 25 -9.86 -14.80 -10.88
N ARG A 26 -10.88 -14.66 -10.03
CA ARG A 26 -11.99 -13.70 -10.18
C ARG A 26 -12.20 -12.96 -8.86
N ASP A 27 -12.92 -11.85 -8.91
CA ASP A 27 -13.37 -11.09 -7.71
C ASP A 27 -12.23 -10.61 -6.82
N TYR A 28 -11.21 -9.99 -7.43
CA TYR A 28 -10.09 -9.41 -6.68
C TYR A 28 -9.78 -7.98 -7.14
N VAL A 29 -9.17 -7.22 -6.25
CA VAL A 29 -8.63 -5.88 -6.50
C VAL A 29 -7.12 -5.92 -6.24
N VAL A 30 -6.35 -5.33 -7.14
CA VAL A 30 -4.91 -5.13 -6.94
C VAL A 30 -4.67 -3.71 -6.47
N VAL A 31 -3.89 -3.57 -5.39
CA VAL A 31 -3.40 -2.26 -4.94
C VAL A 31 -1.88 -2.24 -5.09
N HIS A 32 -1.34 -1.18 -5.68
CA HIS A 32 0.10 -1.08 -5.88
C HIS A 32 0.72 0.14 -5.19
N GLY A 33 1.96 0.00 -4.81
CA GLY A 33 2.86 1.12 -4.55
C GLY A 33 3.83 1.29 -5.72
N GLY A 34 4.93 2.01 -5.51
CA GLY A 34 5.92 2.24 -6.56
C GLY A 34 7.02 3.18 -6.07
N SER A 35 7.44 3.06 -4.82
CA SER A 35 8.44 3.97 -4.22
C SER A 35 9.75 4.03 -5.00
N GLU A 36 10.20 2.91 -5.57
CA GLU A 36 11.41 2.86 -6.40
C GLU A 36 11.25 3.68 -7.68
N GLU A 37 10.11 3.56 -8.35
CA GLU A 37 9.84 4.35 -9.55
C GLU A 37 9.66 5.84 -9.25
N VAL A 38 9.01 6.16 -8.12
CA VAL A 38 8.89 7.55 -7.64
C VAL A 38 10.27 8.16 -7.38
N ASP A 39 11.17 7.43 -6.73
CA ASP A 39 12.53 7.88 -6.46
C ASP A 39 13.30 8.08 -7.77
N ARG A 40 13.28 7.09 -8.67
CA ARG A 40 13.96 7.14 -9.96
C ARG A 40 13.45 8.27 -10.86
N LEU A 41 12.15 8.51 -10.89
CA LEU A 41 11.57 9.60 -11.67
C LEU A 41 11.85 10.95 -11.02
N GLY A 42 11.77 11.05 -9.70
CA GLY A 42 12.07 12.25 -8.94
C GLY A 42 13.50 12.75 -9.19
N GLU A 43 14.48 11.85 -9.17
CA GLU A 43 15.87 12.20 -9.51
C GLU A 43 15.98 12.78 -10.94
N LYS A 44 15.29 12.15 -11.91
CA LYS A 44 15.31 12.62 -13.31
C LYS A 44 14.64 13.96 -13.52
N LEU A 45 13.62 14.29 -12.72
CA LEU A 45 12.88 15.56 -12.79
C LEU A 45 13.51 16.66 -11.94
N GLY A 46 14.59 16.37 -11.19
CA GLY A 46 15.16 17.31 -10.23
C GLY A 46 14.32 17.49 -8.95
N HIS A 47 13.47 16.52 -8.63
CA HIS A 47 12.65 16.46 -7.43
C HIS A 47 13.12 15.34 -6.48
N PRO A 48 14.33 15.43 -5.91
CA PRO A 48 14.85 14.38 -5.03
C PRO A 48 13.98 14.21 -3.80
N ALA A 49 14.01 13.02 -3.22
CA ALA A 49 13.23 12.73 -2.02
C ALA A 49 13.73 13.56 -0.83
N GLU A 50 12.85 14.33 -0.22
CA GLU A 50 13.10 15.03 1.04
C GLU A 50 12.59 14.20 2.22
N TYR A 51 13.33 14.23 3.34
CA TYR A 51 12.97 13.54 4.56
C TYR A 51 13.03 14.49 5.75
N TYR A 52 12.21 14.22 6.76
CA TYR A 52 12.31 14.87 8.04
C TYR A 52 12.21 13.85 9.18
N THR A 53 12.86 14.14 10.30
CA THR A 53 12.78 13.31 11.50
C THR A 53 11.92 14.01 12.54
N SER A 54 10.89 13.32 13.01
CA SER A 54 9.99 13.82 14.07
C SER A 54 10.69 13.86 15.43
N PRO A 55 10.16 14.60 16.42
CA PRO A 55 10.70 14.59 17.78
C PRO A 55 10.75 13.21 18.44
N SER A 56 9.92 12.27 17.99
CA SER A 56 9.95 10.86 18.43
C SER A 56 10.99 9.99 17.70
N GLY A 57 11.85 10.58 16.87
CA GLY A 57 12.91 9.88 16.13
C GLY A 57 12.42 9.18 14.86
N VAL A 58 11.15 9.31 14.47
CA VAL A 58 10.63 8.67 13.26
C VAL A 58 10.96 9.53 12.04
N THR A 59 11.69 8.94 11.09
CA THR A 59 11.96 9.58 9.80
C THR A 59 10.82 9.29 8.81
N SER A 60 10.31 10.35 8.20
CA SER A 60 9.23 10.31 7.21
C SER A 60 9.66 11.07 5.96
N ARG A 61 9.19 10.59 4.79
CA ARG A 61 9.33 11.33 3.54
C ARG A 61 8.35 12.50 3.54
N LYS A 62 8.81 13.68 3.17
CA LYS A 62 8.00 14.85 2.92
C LYS A 62 7.41 14.75 1.52
N SER A 63 6.12 14.98 1.39
CA SER A 63 5.45 15.08 0.08
C SER A 63 5.31 16.54 -0.30
N THR A 64 6.39 17.15 -0.81
CA THR A 64 6.35 18.51 -1.38
C THR A 64 5.43 18.54 -2.60
N PRO A 65 4.98 19.71 -3.09
CA PRO A 65 4.22 19.83 -4.35
C PRO A 65 4.93 19.14 -5.52
N ALA A 66 6.23 19.35 -5.68
CA ALA A 66 7.04 18.72 -6.74
C ALA A 66 7.13 17.19 -6.56
N HIS A 67 7.29 16.72 -5.31
CA HIS A 67 7.24 15.29 -5.04
C HIS A 67 5.84 14.70 -5.32
N LEU A 68 4.75 15.41 -5.01
CA LEU A 68 3.39 14.96 -5.30
C LEU A 68 3.16 14.83 -6.81
N GLU A 69 3.63 15.78 -7.62
CA GLU A 69 3.62 15.68 -9.07
C GLU A 69 4.35 14.42 -9.54
N THR A 70 5.55 14.18 -9.01
CA THR A 70 6.32 12.96 -9.29
C THR A 70 5.55 11.69 -8.91
N VAL A 71 4.86 11.69 -7.76
CA VAL A 71 4.01 10.56 -7.32
C VAL A 71 2.89 10.30 -8.33
N VAL A 72 2.19 11.34 -8.80
CA VAL A 72 1.12 11.20 -9.80
C VAL A 72 1.67 10.60 -11.10
N LEU A 73 2.75 11.18 -11.65
CA LEU A 73 3.36 10.72 -12.90
C LEU A 73 3.89 9.28 -12.81
N ALA A 74 4.56 8.95 -11.71
CA ALA A 74 5.13 7.63 -11.51
C ALA A 74 4.06 6.58 -11.25
N LEU A 75 3.12 6.82 -10.33
CA LEU A 75 2.18 5.80 -9.88
C LEU A 75 0.97 5.69 -10.79
N ALA A 76 0.22 6.78 -11.03
CA ALA A 76 -0.96 6.75 -11.88
C ALA A 76 -0.61 6.65 -13.38
N GLY A 77 0.55 7.18 -13.77
CA GLY A 77 1.03 7.05 -15.15
C GLY A 77 1.75 5.73 -15.40
N LYS A 78 3.00 5.62 -14.97
CA LYS A 78 3.90 4.53 -15.40
C LYS A 78 3.62 3.19 -14.71
N VAL A 79 3.59 3.15 -13.38
CA VAL A 79 3.47 1.87 -12.64
C VAL A 79 2.14 1.21 -12.94
N GLN A 80 1.06 1.95 -12.83
CA GLN A 80 -0.30 1.50 -13.09
C GLN A 80 -0.48 0.99 -14.52
N THR A 81 -0.06 1.79 -15.51
CA THR A 81 -0.14 1.41 -16.93
C THR A 81 0.68 0.14 -17.22
N THR A 82 1.85 0.00 -16.57
CA THR A 82 2.66 -1.21 -16.69
C THR A 82 1.91 -2.43 -16.15
N ILE A 83 1.28 -2.35 -14.97
CA ILE A 83 0.52 -3.45 -14.38
C ILE A 83 -0.67 -3.84 -15.27
N VAL A 84 -1.42 -2.84 -15.77
CA VAL A 84 -2.57 -3.07 -16.66
C VAL A 84 -2.12 -3.76 -17.95
N ARG A 85 -1.01 -3.32 -18.56
CA ARG A 85 -0.43 -3.96 -19.75
C ARG A 85 -0.01 -5.41 -19.47
N GLU A 86 0.60 -5.67 -18.33
CA GLU A 86 0.99 -7.02 -17.92
C GLU A 86 -0.22 -7.94 -17.72
N PHE A 87 -1.33 -7.43 -17.18
CA PHE A 87 -2.58 -8.16 -17.10
C PHE A 87 -3.18 -8.42 -18.50
N ALA A 88 -3.16 -7.42 -19.39
CA ALA A 88 -3.64 -7.60 -20.76
C ALA A 88 -2.86 -8.72 -21.50
N ALA A 89 -1.55 -8.80 -21.31
CA ALA A 89 -0.71 -9.88 -21.86
C ALA A 89 -1.10 -11.28 -21.33
N ARG A 90 -1.83 -11.35 -20.21
CA ARG A 90 -2.38 -12.58 -19.60
C ARG A 90 -3.88 -12.78 -19.89
N GLY A 91 -4.44 -11.99 -20.81
CA GLY A 91 -5.87 -12.07 -21.17
C GLY A 91 -6.82 -11.51 -20.09
N VAL A 92 -6.31 -10.78 -19.11
CA VAL A 92 -7.10 -10.19 -18.03
C VAL A 92 -7.51 -8.75 -18.39
N ARG A 93 -8.80 -8.45 -18.29
CA ARG A 93 -9.35 -7.11 -18.52
C ARG A 93 -9.16 -6.27 -17.25
N ALA A 94 -8.03 -5.59 -17.12
CA ALA A 94 -7.73 -4.74 -15.98
C ALA A 94 -8.01 -3.25 -16.28
N VAL A 95 -8.43 -2.51 -15.26
CA VAL A 95 -8.64 -1.06 -15.30
C VAL A 95 -7.79 -0.40 -14.23
N GLY A 96 -6.92 0.52 -14.66
CA GLY A 96 -6.10 1.32 -13.75
C GLY A 96 -6.86 2.51 -13.19
N LEU A 97 -6.74 2.72 -11.89
CA LEU A 97 -7.38 3.80 -11.12
C LEU A 97 -6.38 4.38 -10.11
N SER A 98 -6.46 5.66 -9.89
CA SER A 98 -5.90 6.28 -8.70
C SER A 98 -6.99 6.41 -7.61
N GLY A 99 -6.61 6.69 -6.39
CA GLY A 99 -7.60 6.96 -5.35
C GLY A 99 -8.41 8.24 -5.57
N VAL A 100 -8.02 9.07 -6.55
CA VAL A 100 -8.75 10.29 -6.97
C VAL A 100 -9.96 9.94 -7.84
N ASP A 101 -9.83 8.89 -8.66
CA ASP A 101 -10.84 8.53 -9.65
C ASP A 101 -12.16 8.13 -8.97
N GLY A 102 -13.23 8.85 -9.32
CA GLY A 102 -14.55 8.67 -8.71
C GLY A 102 -14.60 8.95 -7.20
N GLY A 103 -13.60 9.65 -6.63
CA GLY A 103 -13.52 9.87 -5.19
C GLY A 103 -13.26 8.58 -4.39
N LEU A 104 -12.62 7.60 -5.01
CA LEU A 104 -12.41 6.25 -4.47
C LEU A 104 -11.73 6.25 -3.10
N LEU A 105 -10.73 7.12 -2.89
CA LEU A 105 -10.05 7.29 -1.60
C LEU A 105 -10.21 8.73 -1.11
N LEU A 106 -11.09 8.95 -0.14
CA LEU A 106 -11.16 10.21 0.58
C LEU A 106 -10.10 10.24 1.66
N ALA A 107 -9.32 11.30 1.68
CA ALA A 107 -8.25 11.50 2.64
C ALA A 107 -8.30 12.90 3.24
N ARG A 108 -7.66 13.07 4.39
CA ARG A 108 -7.39 14.37 4.99
C ARG A 108 -5.88 14.65 4.90
N ARG A 109 -5.51 15.85 4.46
CA ARG A 109 -4.13 16.30 4.48
C ARG A 109 -3.61 16.29 5.92
N LYS A 110 -2.40 15.79 6.12
CA LYS A 110 -1.75 15.80 7.44
C LYS A 110 -1.30 17.21 7.77
N GLU A 111 -1.71 17.70 8.90
CA GLU A 111 -1.31 18.99 9.43
C GLU A 111 -0.50 18.84 10.72
N GLY A 112 0.33 19.85 11.02
CA GLY A 112 1.02 19.94 12.30
C GLY A 112 2.17 18.95 12.49
N ALA A 113 2.67 18.31 11.44
CA ALA A 113 3.90 17.52 11.51
C ALA A 113 5.05 18.40 12.03
N ARG A 114 5.90 17.84 12.87
CA ARG A 114 7.04 18.53 13.48
C ARG A 114 8.32 17.79 13.12
N ALA A 115 9.37 18.53 12.82
CA ALA A 115 10.71 18.04 12.53
C ALA A 115 11.71 18.58 13.53
N VAL A 116 12.75 17.80 13.80
CA VAL A 116 13.95 18.26 14.50
C VAL A 116 14.95 18.73 13.44
N VAL A 117 15.27 20.01 13.47
CA VAL A 117 16.26 20.64 12.59
C VAL A 117 17.24 21.42 13.49
N ASP A 118 18.51 21.09 13.44
CA ASP A 118 19.55 21.70 14.27
C ASP A 118 19.19 21.77 15.76
N GLY A 119 18.62 20.67 16.30
CA GLY A 119 18.20 20.55 17.69
C GLY A 119 16.90 21.32 18.05
N LYS A 120 16.28 22.01 17.10
CA LYS A 120 15.03 22.76 17.31
C LYS A 120 13.85 22.00 16.71
N ILE A 121 12.70 22.09 17.38
CA ILE A 121 11.44 21.52 16.87
C ILE A 121 10.73 22.56 16.02
N LEU A 122 10.66 22.32 14.71
CA LEU A 122 10.02 23.18 13.73
C LEU A 122 8.77 22.52 13.15
N ARG A 123 7.79 23.31 12.76
CA ARG A 123 6.63 22.82 12.01
C ARG A 123 7.05 22.48 10.58
N VAL A 124 6.67 21.30 10.10
CA VAL A 124 6.83 20.94 8.69
C VAL A 124 5.77 21.67 7.88
N THR A 125 6.20 22.45 6.92
CA THR A 125 5.34 23.15 5.95
C THR A 125 5.38 22.43 4.61
N ASP A 126 4.38 22.68 3.76
CA ASP A 126 4.28 22.12 2.40
C ASP A 126 4.40 20.59 2.33
N ASP A 127 3.85 19.90 3.34
CA ASP A 127 3.69 18.45 3.30
C ASP A 127 2.27 18.11 2.80
N TRP A 128 2.22 17.48 1.64
CA TRP A 128 1.01 17.00 0.97
C TRP A 128 0.77 15.51 1.22
N SER A 129 1.27 15.00 2.32
CA SER A 129 0.92 13.66 2.80
C SER A 129 -0.50 13.66 3.36
N GLY A 130 -1.25 12.60 3.06
CA GLY A 130 -2.62 12.40 3.54
C GLY A 130 -2.76 11.23 4.51
N SER A 131 -3.85 11.26 5.27
CA SER A 131 -4.39 10.11 5.99
C SER A 131 -5.72 9.74 5.38
N ILE A 132 -5.90 8.48 4.99
CA ILE A 132 -7.15 7.99 4.41
C ILE A 132 -8.22 8.00 5.51
N GLU A 133 -9.37 8.56 5.21
CA GLU A 133 -10.54 8.60 6.07
C GLU A 133 -11.53 7.49 5.69
N ARG A 134 -11.76 7.29 4.40
CA ARG A 134 -12.61 6.22 3.88
C ARG A 134 -12.30 5.88 2.43
N ALA A 135 -12.72 4.70 2.00
CA ALA A 135 -12.79 4.33 0.59
C ALA A 135 -14.27 4.21 0.18
N ASP A 136 -14.60 4.65 -1.04
CA ASP A 136 -15.91 4.41 -1.65
C ASP A 136 -15.82 3.19 -2.57
N PRO A 137 -16.52 2.09 -2.28
CA PRO A 137 -16.42 0.86 -3.06
C PRO A 137 -17.28 0.87 -4.33
N ALA A 138 -18.09 1.90 -4.59
CA ALA A 138 -19.08 1.88 -5.66
C ALA A 138 -18.45 1.63 -7.05
N LEU A 139 -17.40 2.37 -7.39
CA LEU A 139 -16.69 2.19 -8.67
C LEU A 139 -16.04 0.81 -8.77
N LEU A 140 -15.42 0.33 -7.67
CA LEU A 140 -14.79 -0.99 -7.66
C LEU A 140 -15.81 -2.12 -7.85
N ARG A 141 -16.96 -2.05 -7.17
CA ARG A 141 -18.04 -3.03 -7.34
C ARG A 141 -18.60 -3.05 -8.75
N THR A 142 -18.76 -1.87 -9.37
CA THR A 142 -19.21 -1.74 -10.76
C THR A 142 -18.24 -2.44 -11.72
N LEU A 143 -16.94 -2.18 -11.58
CA LEU A 143 -15.92 -2.80 -12.43
C LEU A 143 -15.83 -4.31 -12.23
N LEU A 144 -15.82 -4.79 -10.99
CA LEU A 144 -15.82 -6.22 -10.66
C LEU A 144 -17.07 -6.90 -11.24
N GLY A 145 -18.27 -6.30 -11.07
CA GLY A 145 -19.52 -6.82 -11.64
C GLY A 145 -19.54 -6.88 -13.16
N ALA A 146 -18.79 -5.99 -13.84
CA ALA A 146 -18.59 -5.99 -15.28
C ALA A 146 -17.44 -6.91 -15.76
N GLY A 147 -16.82 -7.65 -14.85
CA GLY A 147 -15.73 -8.59 -15.16
C GLY A 147 -14.39 -7.93 -15.42
N PHE A 148 -14.18 -6.70 -14.92
CA PHE A 148 -12.88 -6.04 -14.93
C PHE A 148 -12.15 -6.26 -13.61
N VAL A 149 -10.83 -6.22 -13.68
CA VAL A 149 -9.95 -6.22 -12.50
C VAL A 149 -9.48 -4.79 -12.21
N PRO A 150 -9.93 -4.18 -11.08
CA PRO A 150 -9.41 -2.88 -10.68
C PRO A 150 -7.96 -2.96 -10.21
N VAL A 151 -7.13 -2.06 -10.70
CA VAL A 151 -5.72 -1.86 -10.30
C VAL A 151 -5.60 -0.45 -9.73
N VAL A 152 -5.46 -0.34 -8.42
CA VAL A 152 -5.54 0.95 -7.70
C VAL A 152 -4.19 1.35 -7.13
N GLY A 153 -3.83 2.61 -7.31
CA GLY A 153 -2.65 3.21 -6.68
C GLY A 153 -2.94 4.55 -6.00
N PRO A 154 -2.02 5.06 -5.16
CA PRO A 154 -2.03 6.47 -4.78
C PRO A 154 -1.96 7.37 -6.02
N PRO A 155 -2.35 8.64 -5.93
CA PRO A 155 -2.74 9.40 -4.75
C PRO A 155 -4.21 9.25 -4.34
N ALA A 156 -4.62 10.05 -3.33
CA ALA A 156 -6.01 10.19 -2.88
C ALA A 156 -6.47 11.64 -3.01
N VAL A 157 -7.76 11.89 -2.82
CA VAL A 157 -8.36 13.24 -2.86
C VAL A 157 -8.89 13.64 -1.48
N THR A 158 -8.81 14.92 -1.15
CA THR A 158 -9.44 15.50 0.05
C THR A 158 -10.86 16.00 -0.24
N ALA A 159 -11.61 16.31 0.82
CA ALA A 159 -12.93 16.93 0.69
C ALA A 159 -12.90 18.29 -0.06
N ASN A 160 -11.75 18.97 -0.06
CA ASN A 160 -11.55 20.23 -0.77
C ASN A 160 -10.98 20.02 -2.19
N ALA A 161 -11.06 18.80 -2.74
CA ALA A 161 -10.53 18.41 -4.03
C ALA A 161 -9.00 18.58 -4.19
N GLU A 162 -8.25 18.61 -3.09
CA GLU A 162 -6.79 18.59 -3.13
C GLU A 162 -6.27 17.16 -3.31
N ILE A 163 -5.24 17.00 -4.12
CA ILE A 163 -4.55 15.70 -4.25
C ILE A 163 -3.55 15.57 -3.09
N VAL A 164 -3.51 14.40 -2.46
CA VAL A 164 -2.56 14.10 -1.38
C VAL A 164 -1.93 12.73 -1.57
N ASN A 165 -0.65 12.61 -1.21
CA ASN A 165 0.04 11.33 -1.22
C ASN A 165 -0.36 10.50 0.02
N VAL A 166 -0.75 9.25 -0.20
CA VAL A 166 -1.17 8.33 0.86
C VAL A 166 -0.35 7.03 0.82
N ASP A 167 -0.31 6.34 1.95
CA ASP A 167 0.38 5.05 2.04
C ASP A 167 -0.45 3.95 1.36
N ALA A 168 0.18 3.21 0.44
CA ALA A 168 -0.50 2.19 -0.36
C ALA A 168 -0.92 0.94 0.46
N ASP A 169 -0.25 0.62 1.57
CA ASP A 169 -0.68 -0.48 2.45
C ASP A 169 -1.97 -0.08 3.17
N ARG A 170 -2.07 1.19 3.63
CA ARG A 170 -3.29 1.72 4.24
C ARG A 170 -4.42 1.94 3.22
N ALA A 171 -4.08 2.29 1.96
CA ALA A 171 -5.05 2.33 0.87
C ALA A 171 -5.67 0.95 0.63
N ALA A 172 -4.86 -0.10 0.61
CA ALA A 172 -5.33 -1.47 0.48
C ALA A 172 -6.22 -1.90 1.66
N ALA A 173 -5.85 -1.52 2.89
CA ALA A 173 -6.68 -1.78 4.07
C ALA A 173 -8.05 -1.09 3.97
N ALA A 174 -8.09 0.20 3.62
CA ALA A 174 -9.34 0.95 3.46
C ALA A 174 -10.23 0.37 2.35
N ILE A 175 -9.65 -0.02 1.22
CA ILE A 175 -10.37 -0.69 0.11
C ILE A 175 -10.91 -2.05 0.57
N ALA A 176 -10.11 -2.85 1.29
CA ALA A 176 -10.53 -4.16 1.79
C ALA A 176 -11.71 -4.02 2.76
N VAL A 177 -11.66 -3.06 3.67
CA VAL A 177 -12.77 -2.76 4.60
C VAL A 177 -14.01 -2.34 3.82
N ALA A 178 -13.92 -1.39 2.89
CA ALA A 178 -15.05 -0.87 2.13
C ALA A 178 -15.72 -1.94 1.24
N LEU A 179 -14.96 -2.88 0.72
CA LEU A 179 -15.47 -4.00 -0.09
C LEU A 179 -16.06 -5.13 0.78
N GLY A 180 -15.77 -5.17 2.08
CA GLY A 180 -16.07 -6.32 2.94
C GLY A 180 -15.22 -7.53 2.54
N ALA A 181 -13.95 -7.30 2.22
CA ALA A 181 -13.05 -8.36 1.78
C ALA A 181 -12.83 -9.42 2.88
N THR A 182 -12.77 -10.68 2.50
CA THR A 182 -12.44 -11.76 3.43
C THR A 182 -10.97 -11.78 3.76
N ASP A 183 -10.13 -11.48 2.77
CA ASP A 183 -8.68 -11.54 2.85
C ASP A 183 -8.03 -10.27 2.27
N LEU A 184 -7.01 -9.79 2.97
CA LEU A 184 -6.07 -8.79 2.48
C LEU A 184 -4.66 -9.39 2.45
N LEU A 185 -4.04 -9.47 1.28
CA LEU A 185 -2.64 -9.87 1.16
C LEU A 185 -1.76 -8.63 0.96
N LEU A 186 -0.81 -8.41 1.86
CA LEU A 186 0.22 -7.38 1.76
C LEU A 186 1.53 -8.03 1.33
N LEU A 187 1.69 -8.21 0.02
CA LEU A 187 2.83 -8.91 -0.58
C LEU A 187 4.05 -7.98 -0.66
N THR A 188 5.21 -8.51 -0.26
CA THR A 188 6.46 -7.76 -0.12
C THR A 188 7.69 -8.63 -0.46
N ASN A 189 8.88 -8.04 -0.45
CA ASN A 189 10.14 -8.72 -0.73
C ASN A 189 10.75 -9.47 0.47
N VAL A 190 10.00 -9.59 1.58
CA VAL A 190 10.43 -10.34 2.78
C VAL A 190 9.40 -11.40 3.15
N ALA A 191 9.84 -12.42 3.90
CA ALA A 191 9.01 -13.58 4.24
C ALA A 191 7.81 -13.25 5.16
N GLY A 192 7.83 -12.11 5.85
CA GLY A 192 6.83 -11.69 6.80
C GLY A 192 7.40 -10.72 7.83
N LEU A 193 6.74 -10.53 8.96
CA LEU A 193 7.27 -9.80 10.10
C LEU A 193 8.30 -10.67 10.83
N LEU A 194 9.51 -10.18 10.99
CA LEU A 194 10.57 -10.84 11.76
C LEU A 194 10.58 -10.30 13.19
N ARG A 195 10.81 -11.17 14.17
CA ARG A 195 11.11 -10.74 15.56
C ARG A 195 12.47 -10.07 15.65
N ASP A 196 13.44 -10.64 14.95
CA ASP A 196 14.78 -10.09 14.78
C ASP A 196 15.03 -9.87 13.28
N PRO A 197 15.21 -8.61 12.82
CA PRO A 197 15.51 -8.32 11.41
C PRO A 197 16.78 -8.99 10.88
N ALA A 198 17.72 -9.38 11.75
CA ALA A 198 18.94 -10.07 11.39
C ALA A 198 18.75 -11.59 11.22
N ASP A 199 17.66 -12.15 11.74
CA ASP A 199 17.33 -13.58 11.66
C ASP A 199 16.12 -13.83 10.75
N ALA A 200 16.36 -14.31 9.54
CA ALA A 200 15.32 -14.66 8.58
C ALA A 200 14.40 -15.81 9.06
N ALA A 201 14.84 -16.62 10.02
CA ALA A 201 14.04 -17.70 10.61
C ALA A 201 13.06 -17.20 11.68
N SER A 202 13.23 -15.98 12.17
CA SER A 202 12.44 -15.36 13.24
C SER A 202 11.05 -14.86 12.82
N VAL A 203 10.50 -15.40 11.72
CA VAL A 203 9.17 -14.99 11.20
C VAL A 203 8.09 -15.23 12.23
N VAL A 204 7.36 -14.18 12.59
CA VAL A 204 6.13 -14.26 13.38
C VAL A 204 5.04 -14.85 12.51
N ARG A 205 4.62 -16.09 12.77
CA ARG A 205 3.67 -16.82 11.92
C ARG A 205 2.24 -16.37 12.08
N SER A 206 1.82 -16.05 13.30
CA SER A 206 0.44 -15.65 13.59
C SER A 206 0.41 -14.55 14.64
N VAL A 207 -0.51 -13.61 14.48
CA VAL A 207 -0.77 -12.52 15.42
C VAL A 207 -2.30 -12.44 15.59
N ALA A 208 -2.77 -12.60 16.83
CA ALA A 208 -4.17 -12.41 17.13
C ALA A 208 -4.55 -10.92 17.05
N ARG A 209 -5.84 -10.64 16.78
CA ARG A 209 -6.34 -9.26 16.59
C ARG A 209 -6.04 -8.36 17.79
N ASP A 210 -6.14 -8.87 18.99
CA ASP A 210 -5.86 -8.18 20.25
C ASP A 210 -4.36 -8.06 20.58
N GLU A 211 -3.51 -8.83 19.90
CA GLU A 211 -2.07 -8.82 20.09
C GLU A 211 -1.32 -7.86 19.14
N VAL A 212 -2.01 -7.23 18.17
CA VAL A 212 -1.35 -6.41 17.15
C VAL A 212 -0.61 -5.22 17.76
N ASP A 213 -1.13 -4.62 18.82
CA ASP A 213 -0.46 -3.51 19.52
C ASP A 213 0.86 -3.97 20.18
N ALA A 214 0.91 -5.19 20.70
CA ALA A 214 2.09 -5.76 21.34
C ALA A 214 3.19 -6.10 20.32
N ILE A 215 2.84 -6.38 19.05
CA ILE A 215 3.81 -6.70 18.00
C ILE A 215 4.39 -5.46 17.30
N LEU A 216 3.75 -4.29 17.41
CA LEU A 216 4.21 -3.05 16.78
C LEU A 216 5.66 -2.62 17.10
N PRO A 217 6.21 -2.85 18.31
CA PRO A 217 7.61 -2.55 18.61
C PRO A 217 8.62 -3.34 17.78
N TYR A 218 8.28 -4.54 17.33
CA TYR A 218 9.15 -5.37 16.48
C TYR A 218 9.12 -4.90 15.01
N ALA A 219 8.14 -4.09 14.63
CA ALA A 219 8.01 -3.59 13.28
C ALA A 219 8.73 -2.25 13.12
N ALA A 220 9.77 -2.21 12.30
CA ALA A 220 10.50 -0.98 11.98
C ALA A 220 10.21 -0.50 10.55
N GLY A 221 10.41 0.78 10.29
CA GLY A 221 10.36 1.37 8.96
C GLY A 221 9.11 1.02 8.14
N ARG A 222 9.30 0.42 6.97
CA ARG A 222 8.21 0.03 6.05
C ARG A 222 7.35 -1.10 6.61
N MET A 223 7.92 -2.00 7.44
CA MET A 223 7.15 -3.08 8.06
C MET A 223 6.13 -2.54 9.05
N ARG A 224 6.46 -1.50 9.83
CA ARG A 224 5.52 -0.86 10.75
C ARG A 224 4.26 -0.36 10.04
N LYS A 225 4.39 0.20 8.84
CA LYS A 225 3.23 0.65 8.03
C LYS A 225 2.32 -0.52 7.65
N LYS A 226 2.89 -1.68 7.31
CA LYS A 226 2.11 -2.89 6.99
C LYS A 226 1.37 -3.44 8.21
N VAL A 227 2.02 -3.46 9.38
CA VAL A 227 1.37 -3.90 10.63
C VAL A 227 0.24 -2.95 11.01
N VAL A 228 0.43 -1.63 10.87
CA VAL A 228 -0.64 -0.64 11.07
C VAL A 228 -1.79 -0.85 10.08
N ALA A 229 -1.50 -1.09 8.80
CA ALA A 229 -2.52 -1.38 7.80
C ALA A 229 -3.29 -2.67 8.10
N ALA A 230 -2.58 -3.73 8.57
CA ALA A 230 -3.21 -4.96 9.01
C ALA A 230 -4.16 -4.72 10.20
N GLN A 231 -3.72 -3.94 11.18
CA GLN A 231 -4.55 -3.55 12.33
C GLN A 231 -5.82 -2.79 11.91
N GLU A 232 -5.67 -1.79 11.01
CA GLU A 232 -6.78 -1.00 10.49
C GLU A 232 -7.78 -1.90 9.74
N ALA A 233 -7.30 -2.82 8.90
CA ALA A 233 -8.13 -3.75 8.16
C ALA A 233 -8.91 -4.70 9.10
N LEU A 234 -8.25 -5.28 10.09
CA LEU A 234 -8.90 -6.15 11.08
C LEU A 234 -9.95 -5.39 11.89
N ARG A 235 -9.63 -4.19 12.38
CA ARG A 235 -10.59 -3.33 13.11
C ARG A 235 -11.80 -2.97 12.25
N GLY A 236 -11.60 -2.81 10.94
CA GLY A 236 -12.64 -2.54 9.95
C GLY A 236 -13.44 -3.77 9.51
N GLY A 237 -13.16 -4.97 10.05
CA GLY A 237 -13.95 -6.18 9.80
C GLY A 237 -13.39 -7.12 8.72
N VAL A 238 -12.20 -6.86 8.17
CA VAL A 238 -11.53 -7.83 7.30
C VAL A 238 -11.22 -9.09 8.11
N GLY A 239 -11.55 -10.27 7.58
CA GLY A 239 -11.43 -11.52 8.32
C GLY A 239 -9.98 -11.92 8.59
N ARG A 240 -9.09 -11.69 7.62
CA ARG A 240 -7.68 -12.08 7.71
C ARG A 240 -6.79 -11.15 6.90
N VAL A 241 -5.62 -10.80 7.44
CA VAL A 241 -4.56 -10.08 6.72
C VAL A 241 -3.30 -10.93 6.74
N VAL A 242 -2.63 -11.04 5.59
CA VAL A 242 -1.36 -11.77 5.48
C VAL A 242 -0.28 -10.84 4.94
N ILE A 243 0.83 -10.74 5.66
CA ILE A 243 2.06 -10.13 5.16
C ILE A 243 2.96 -11.26 4.68
N GLY A 244 3.19 -11.36 3.37
CA GLY A 244 3.91 -12.47 2.77
C GLY A 244 4.83 -12.09 1.60
N PRO A 245 5.67 -13.03 1.13
CA PRO A 245 6.64 -12.77 0.08
C PRO A 245 6.01 -12.71 -1.32
N THR A 246 6.59 -11.85 -2.20
CA THR A 246 6.35 -11.89 -3.65
C THR A 246 7.26 -12.88 -4.37
N LEU A 247 8.24 -13.45 -3.66
CA LEU A 247 9.26 -14.32 -4.21
C LEU A 247 8.77 -15.77 -4.31
N GLY A 248 9.22 -16.48 -5.33
CA GLY A 248 8.82 -17.87 -5.61
C GLY A 248 7.55 -17.98 -6.44
N PRO A 249 7.12 -19.22 -6.77
CA PRO A 249 5.87 -19.48 -7.50
C PRO A 249 4.66 -19.21 -6.62
N ASP A 250 3.52 -18.94 -7.24
CA ASP A 250 2.19 -18.86 -6.65
C ASP A 250 2.08 -18.04 -5.33
N PRO A 251 2.61 -16.79 -5.29
CA PRO A 251 2.71 -16.03 -4.04
C PRO A 251 1.34 -15.68 -3.44
N VAL A 252 0.31 -15.56 -4.25
CA VAL A 252 -1.07 -15.30 -3.78
C VAL A 252 -1.67 -16.57 -3.18
N ALA A 253 -1.51 -17.73 -3.84
CA ALA A 253 -1.98 -19.01 -3.31
C ALA A 253 -1.29 -19.36 -1.99
N ARG A 254 0.03 -19.17 -1.91
CA ARG A 254 0.83 -19.39 -0.69
C ARG A 254 0.39 -18.43 0.43
N GLY A 255 0.17 -17.15 0.12
CA GLY A 255 -0.37 -16.18 1.07
C GLY A 255 -1.75 -16.60 1.59
N LEU A 256 -2.65 -17.04 0.71
CA LEU A 256 -3.96 -17.56 1.08
C LEU A 256 -3.85 -18.84 1.92
N ALA A 257 -2.83 -19.66 1.72
CA ALA A 257 -2.50 -20.82 2.56
C ALA A 257 -1.86 -20.44 3.92
N GLY A 258 -1.59 -19.14 4.14
CA GLY A 258 -1.04 -18.63 5.40
C GLY A 258 0.49 -18.54 5.43
N GLU A 259 1.15 -18.59 4.29
CA GLU A 259 2.59 -18.34 4.27
C GLU A 259 2.91 -16.86 4.53
N GLY A 260 3.76 -16.62 5.52
CA GLY A 260 4.11 -15.28 5.98
C GLY A 260 3.70 -15.05 7.43
N THR A 261 3.25 -13.83 7.73
CA THR A 261 2.64 -13.45 9.01
C THR A 261 1.14 -13.28 8.81
N VAL A 262 0.36 -14.08 9.50
CA VAL A 262 -1.12 -14.06 9.46
C VAL A 262 -1.64 -13.28 10.64
N PHE A 263 -2.46 -12.26 10.39
CA PHE A 263 -3.21 -11.48 11.37
C PHE A 263 -4.70 -11.87 11.28
N ARG A 264 -5.33 -12.21 12.41
CA ARG A 264 -6.71 -12.70 12.45
C ARG A 264 -7.41 -12.54 13.81
#